data_bd31f694ebb46c8b2e940a34486694db
#
_entry.id   bd31f694ebb46c8b2e940a34486694db
#
_cell.length_a   1.000
_cell.length_b   1.000
_cell.length_c   1.000
_cell.angle_alpha   90.00
_cell.angle_beta   90.00
_cell.angle_gamma   90.00
#
_symmetry.space_group_name_H-M   'P 1'
#
loop_
_entity.id
_entity.type
_entity.pdbx_description
1 polymer ?
#
loop_
_entity_poly.entity_id
_entity_poly.type
_entity_poly.pdbx_seq_one_letter_code
_entity_poly.pdbx_strand_id
1 'polypeptide(L)'
;MIAGYFQLICTQSVEKFTTPVAGEYKLECWGATGNPAYGGGYSYGDISLKSNTLLYVCVGAKGNSYKGVTGGKGGYNGGGDGGNGAPPNYTGGTGGGGATHVAFSSGLLKELEAVYKQQKLILVAGGSGGSSNNHSSGFGGGSEGGKPSTRPVHAGQTVIKPTQYGTSANQISGYNFGEGQLGMTKSEYANTGAEGGGGGGGGLYGGFSPHEAGEGSNWAGGGGSGYVNTILTNAKTIAGDTKLPSPNGGTEETTGHSGDGACIITQVSF
;
A
#
# COMPACT_ATOMS: atom_id res chain seq x y z
N MET A 1 22.56 -21.36 -19.03
CA MET A 1 21.10 -21.61 -18.89
C MET A 1 20.43 -20.28 -18.65
N ILE A 2 19.28 -20.00 -19.25
CA ILE A 2 18.58 -18.72 -19.10
C ILE A 2 17.94 -18.73 -17.73
N ALA A 3 18.26 -17.75 -16.89
CA ALA A 3 17.58 -17.53 -15.61
C ALA A 3 16.06 -17.39 -15.87
N GLY A 4 15.24 -18.14 -15.16
CA GLY A 4 13.79 -18.05 -15.29
C GLY A 4 13.30 -16.72 -14.71
N TYR A 5 12.58 -15.94 -15.50
CA TYR A 5 11.96 -14.69 -15.11
C TYR A 5 10.44 -14.86 -15.13
N PHE A 6 9.78 -14.60 -14.00
CA PHE A 6 8.33 -14.73 -13.87
C PHE A 6 7.78 -13.42 -13.29
N GLN A 7 6.94 -12.76 -14.08
CA GLN A 7 6.25 -11.55 -13.66
C GLN A 7 4.79 -11.85 -13.40
N LEU A 8 4.30 -11.44 -12.23
CA LEU A 8 2.89 -11.52 -11.83
C LEU A 8 2.33 -10.09 -11.73
N ILE A 9 1.18 -9.90 -12.34
CA ILE A 9 0.43 -8.64 -12.36
C ILE A 9 -0.82 -8.76 -11.49
N CYS A 10 -1.50 -7.66 -11.24
CA CYS A 10 -2.73 -7.66 -10.46
C CYS A 10 -3.88 -8.31 -11.22
N THR A 11 -4.31 -9.48 -10.76
CA THR A 11 -5.49 -10.20 -11.25
C THR A 11 -6.65 -10.16 -10.25
N GLN A 12 -6.46 -9.46 -9.13
CA GLN A 12 -7.39 -9.45 -7.98
C GLN A 12 -7.68 -10.86 -7.44
N SER A 13 -6.68 -11.72 -7.49
CA SER A 13 -6.69 -13.07 -6.92
C SER A 13 -5.33 -13.41 -6.31
N VAL A 14 -5.29 -14.43 -5.49
CA VAL A 14 -4.03 -15.01 -4.99
C VAL A 14 -3.52 -16.02 -5.99
N GLU A 15 -2.36 -15.75 -6.56
CA GLU A 15 -1.73 -16.60 -7.56
C GLU A 15 -0.73 -17.58 -6.93
N LYS A 16 -0.49 -18.68 -7.63
CA LYS A 16 0.45 -19.73 -7.21
C LYS A 16 1.67 -19.72 -8.10
N PHE A 17 2.84 -19.72 -7.49
CA PHE A 17 4.11 -19.97 -8.16
C PHE A 17 4.74 -21.22 -7.57
N THR A 18 5.10 -22.20 -8.41
CA THR A 18 5.81 -23.41 -7.99
C THR A 18 7.23 -23.38 -8.58
N THR A 19 8.23 -23.50 -7.73
CA THR A 19 9.63 -23.50 -8.16
C THR A 19 9.91 -24.72 -9.07
N PRO A 20 10.37 -24.50 -10.32
CA PRO A 20 10.63 -25.61 -11.25
C PRO A 20 11.83 -26.45 -10.81
N VAL A 21 12.85 -25.84 -10.24
CA VAL A 21 14.09 -26.49 -9.77
C VAL A 21 14.50 -25.93 -8.41
N ALA A 22 15.40 -26.63 -7.71
CA ALA A 22 16.05 -26.10 -6.52
C ALA A 22 17.05 -25.02 -6.94
N GLY A 23 17.23 -23.98 -6.13
CA GLY A 23 18.18 -22.92 -6.41
C GLY A 23 17.89 -21.65 -5.60
N GLU A 24 18.59 -20.60 -5.93
CA GLU A 24 18.39 -19.28 -5.35
C GLU A 24 17.45 -18.44 -6.22
N TYR A 25 16.47 -17.81 -5.58
CA TYR A 25 15.44 -17.01 -6.20
C TYR A 25 15.46 -15.60 -5.61
N LYS A 26 15.46 -14.59 -6.47
CA LYS A 26 15.20 -13.21 -6.09
C LYS A 26 13.69 -12.94 -6.16
N LEU A 27 13.13 -12.47 -5.08
CA LEU A 27 11.73 -12.02 -4.98
C LEU A 27 11.69 -10.49 -4.95
N GLU A 28 10.87 -9.89 -5.77
CA GLU A 28 10.71 -8.45 -5.88
C GLU A 28 9.23 -8.09 -5.92
N CYS A 29 8.78 -7.20 -5.03
CA CYS A 29 7.40 -6.75 -4.96
C CYS A 29 7.31 -5.22 -4.97
N TRP A 30 6.34 -4.70 -5.70
CA TRP A 30 5.94 -3.29 -5.71
C TRP A 30 4.53 -3.16 -5.19
N GLY A 31 4.31 -2.28 -4.22
CA GLY A 31 2.98 -1.93 -3.72
C GLY A 31 2.23 -1.05 -4.71
N ALA A 32 0.91 -1.07 -4.65
CA ALA A 32 0.08 -0.26 -5.53
C ALA A 32 -0.07 1.19 -5.06
N THR A 33 -0.46 2.09 -5.97
CA THR A 33 -0.79 3.48 -5.60
C THR A 33 -2.23 3.62 -5.13
N GLY A 34 -2.46 4.54 -4.19
CA GLY A 34 -3.77 5.12 -3.95
C GLY A 34 -4.20 5.97 -5.13
N ASN A 35 -4.08 7.27 -5.07
CA ASN A 35 -4.17 8.19 -6.22
C ASN A 35 -3.61 9.57 -5.83
N PRO A 36 -3.05 10.35 -6.72
CA PRO A 36 -1.93 10.21 -7.65
C PRO A 36 -0.61 10.83 -7.16
N ALA A 37 -0.40 11.14 -5.87
CA ALA A 37 0.70 12.00 -5.46
C ALA A 37 2.00 11.26 -5.08
N TYR A 38 1.90 10.08 -4.47
CA TYR A 38 3.07 9.29 -4.06
C TYR A 38 2.89 7.82 -4.39
N GLY A 39 4.00 7.16 -4.73
CA GLY A 39 4.02 5.78 -5.18
C GLY A 39 3.88 4.74 -4.08
N GLY A 40 3.56 3.52 -4.48
CA GLY A 40 3.75 2.32 -3.69
C GLY A 40 5.24 2.07 -3.43
N GLY A 41 5.54 1.36 -2.35
CA GLY A 41 6.91 0.99 -1.98
C GLY A 41 7.41 -0.22 -2.75
N TYR A 42 8.66 -0.59 -2.49
CA TYR A 42 9.34 -1.73 -3.07
C TYR A 42 10.00 -2.56 -1.99
N SER A 43 9.83 -3.89 -2.07
CA SER A 43 10.50 -4.82 -1.17
C SER A 43 11.10 -5.96 -1.96
N TYR A 44 12.30 -6.41 -1.59
CA TYR A 44 13.00 -7.48 -2.28
C TYR A 44 13.88 -8.30 -1.34
N GLY A 45 14.31 -9.47 -1.80
CA GLY A 45 15.28 -10.31 -1.13
C GLY A 45 15.48 -11.62 -1.87
N ASP A 46 16.58 -12.29 -1.53
CA ASP A 46 16.97 -13.58 -2.10
C ASP A 46 16.62 -14.72 -1.15
N ILE A 47 16.20 -15.86 -1.69
CA ILE A 47 15.82 -17.04 -0.93
C ILE A 47 16.23 -18.33 -1.65
N SER A 48 16.83 -19.26 -0.90
CA SER A 48 17.11 -20.63 -1.39
C SER A 48 15.87 -21.50 -1.24
N LEU A 49 15.36 -22.01 -2.36
CA LEU A 49 14.16 -22.84 -2.41
C LEU A 49 14.46 -24.22 -3.01
N LYS A 50 13.74 -25.23 -2.51
CA LYS A 50 13.74 -26.56 -3.12
C LYS A 50 12.88 -26.57 -4.38
N SER A 51 13.10 -27.53 -5.30
CA SER A 51 12.15 -27.77 -6.38
C SER A 51 10.77 -28.12 -5.83
N ASN A 52 9.74 -27.76 -6.58
CA ASN A 52 8.33 -27.94 -6.21
C ASN A 52 7.92 -27.22 -4.90
N THR A 53 8.66 -26.18 -4.47
CA THR A 53 8.20 -25.30 -3.39
C THR A 53 7.08 -24.40 -3.92
N LEU A 54 5.95 -24.38 -3.21
CA LEU A 54 4.79 -23.56 -3.57
C LEU A 54 4.83 -22.23 -2.83
N LEU A 55 4.79 -21.14 -3.58
CA LEU A 55 4.62 -19.78 -3.09
C LEU A 55 3.25 -19.24 -3.52
N TYR A 56 2.66 -18.43 -2.68
CA TYR A 56 1.43 -17.69 -2.96
C TYR A 56 1.76 -16.20 -3.08
N VAL A 57 1.33 -15.61 -4.17
CA VAL A 57 1.56 -14.19 -4.50
C VAL A 57 0.23 -13.48 -4.60
N CYS A 58 0.09 -12.38 -3.91
CA CYS A 58 -1.08 -11.52 -4.02
C CYS A 58 -0.64 -10.11 -4.40
N VAL A 59 -0.95 -9.70 -5.61
CA VAL A 59 -0.57 -8.39 -6.15
C VAL A 59 -1.65 -7.37 -5.84
N GLY A 60 -1.26 -6.26 -5.20
CA GLY A 60 -2.16 -5.17 -4.84
C GLY A 60 -2.72 -4.43 -6.04
N ALA A 61 -3.98 -3.98 -5.96
CA ALA A 61 -4.56 -3.11 -6.97
C ALA A 61 -4.44 -1.63 -6.58
N LYS A 62 -4.43 -0.77 -7.58
CA LYS A 62 -4.55 0.68 -7.42
C LYS A 62 -5.88 1.03 -6.75
N GLY A 63 -5.87 2.02 -5.87
CA GLY A 63 -7.10 2.64 -5.36
C GLY A 63 -7.84 3.41 -6.44
N ASN A 64 -9.16 3.43 -6.35
CA ASN A 64 -10.01 4.12 -7.33
C ASN A 64 -10.17 5.61 -7.01
N SER A 65 -10.37 6.41 -8.04
CA SER A 65 -10.80 7.79 -7.90
C SER A 65 -12.23 7.87 -7.36
N TYR A 66 -12.56 8.97 -6.70
CA TYR A 66 -13.92 9.29 -6.31
C TYR A 66 -14.82 9.56 -7.55
N LYS A 67 -16.12 9.48 -7.35
CA LYS A 67 -17.14 9.86 -8.36
C LYS A 67 -18.16 10.81 -7.75
N GLY A 68 -18.02 12.10 -8.10
CA GLY A 68 -18.82 13.16 -7.45
C GLY A 68 -18.60 13.15 -5.95
N VAL A 69 -19.66 13.06 -5.17
CA VAL A 69 -19.59 12.99 -3.69
C VAL A 69 -19.16 11.62 -3.16
N THR A 70 -19.21 10.57 -3.98
CA THR A 70 -18.91 9.19 -3.54
C THR A 70 -17.41 8.95 -3.53
N GLY A 71 -16.90 8.44 -2.42
CA GLY A 71 -15.49 8.05 -2.29
C GLY A 71 -15.11 6.88 -3.20
N GLY A 72 -13.84 6.85 -3.61
CA GLY A 72 -13.26 5.78 -4.42
C GLY A 72 -13.04 4.51 -3.60
N LYS A 73 -13.19 3.34 -4.24
CA LYS A 73 -12.88 2.06 -3.61
C LYS A 73 -11.39 1.89 -3.38
N GLY A 74 -11.01 1.30 -2.25
CA GLY A 74 -9.64 0.89 -1.98
C GLY A 74 -9.17 -0.20 -2.93
N GLY A 75 -7.87 -0.24 -3.16
CA GLY A 75 -7.23 -1.24 -3.99
C GLY A 75 -7.29 -2.63 -3.35
N TYR A 76 -7.41 -3.66 -4.19
CA TYR A 76 -7.36 -5.05 -3.77
C TYR A 76 -6.12 -5.34 -2.92
N ASN A 77 -6.25 -6.22 -1.94
CA ASN A 77 -5.24 -6.59 -0.95
C ASN A 77 -4.90 -5.43 0.02
N GLY A 78 -5.94 -4.82 0.57
CA GLY A 78 -5.86 -4.03 1.79
C GLY A 78 -5.85 -2.51 1.65
N GLY A 79 -6.10 -1.94 0.47
CA GLY A 79 -6.35 -0.50 0.38
C GLY A 79 -7.67 -0.11 1.06
N GLY A 80 -7.69 0.95 1.87
CA GLY A 80 -8.90 1.51 2.46
C GLY A 80 -9.75 2.30 1.45
N ASP A 81 -11.08 2.23 1.52
CA ASP A 81 -11.97 3.05 0.70
C ASP A 81 -11.81 4.54 1.05
N GLY A 82 -11.96 5.43 0.10
CA GLY A 82 -12.12 6.87 0.33
C GLY A 82 -13.48 7.19 0.94
N GLY A 83 -13.54 8.20 1.78
CA GLY A 83 -14.79 8.70 2.36
C GLY A 83 -15.64 9.51 1.37
N ASN A 84 -16.93 9.59 1.62
CA ASN A 84 -17.83 10.47 0.85
C ASN A 84 -17.65 11.93 1.24
N GLY A 85 -17.76 12.82 0.26
CA GLY A 85 -17.89 14.27 0.48
C GLY A 85 -19.30 14.68 0.90
N ALA A 86 -19.44 15.87 1.48
CA ALA A 86 -20.75 16.40 1.83
C ALA A 86 -21.53 16.83 0.57
N PRO A 87 -22.76 16.31 0.40
CA PRO A 87 -23.60 16.71 -0.73
C PRO A 87 -23.99 18.20 -0.67
N PRO A 88 -24.28 18.84 -1.82
CA PRO A 88 -24.13 18.32 -3.19
C PRO A 88 -22.77 18.63 -3.83
N ASN A 89 -21.91 19.45 -3.21
CA ASN A 89 -20.82 20.15 -3.90
C ASN A 89 -19.41 19.67 -3.55
N TYR A 90 -19.27 18.81 -2.57
CA TYR A 90 -17.95 18.36 -2.11
C TYR A 90 -17.62 16.95 -2.62
N THR A 91 -16.43 16.78 -3.13
CA THR A 91 -15.98 15.51 -3.72
C THR A 91 -15.65 14.46 -2.65
N GLY A 92 -15.79 13.21 -3.01
CA GLY A 92 -15.26 12.10 -2.20
C GLY A 92 -13.74 12.09 -2.17
N GLY A 93 -13.15 11.37 -1.22
CA GLY A 93 -11.73 11.01 -1.20
C GLY A 93 -11.43 9.83 -2.12
N THR A 94 -10.18 9.63 -2.50
CA THR A 94 -9.76 8.47 -3.30
C THR A 94 -9.45 7.27 -2.41
N GLY A 95 -9.54 6.06 -2.93
CA GLY A 95 -9.12 4.85 -2.23
C GLY A 95 -7.59 4.77 -2.09
N GLY A 96 -7.11 4.13 -1.03
CA GLY A 96 -5.70 3.77 -0.87
C GLY A 96 -5.31 2.59 -1.76
N GLY A 97 -4.03 2.46 -2.10
CA GLY A 97 -3.48 1.34 -2.86
C GLY A 97 -3.33 0.07 -2.00
N GLY A 98 -3.46 -1.09 -2.62
CA GLY A 98 -3.25 -2.38 -1.97
C GLY A 98 -1.77 -2.75 -1.80
N ALA A 99 -1.48 -3.65 -0.87
CA ALA A 99 -0.15 -4.23 -0.71
C ALA A 99 0.10 -5.38 -1.70
N THR A 100 1.35 -5.58 -2.09
CA THR A 100 1.78 -6.81 -2.78
C THR A 100 2.57 -7.67 -1.83
N HIS A 101 2.27 -8.98 -1.76
CA HIS A 101 3.00 -9.87 -0.86
C HIS A 101 3.28 -11.26 -1.45
N VAL A 102 4.29 -11.92 -0.87
CA VAL A 102 4.62 -13.33 -1.11
C VAL A 102 4.59 -14.07 0.23
N ALA A 103 3.99 -15.25 0.26
CA ALA A 103 3.87 -16.09 1.45
C ALA A 103 3.91 -17.59 1.11
N PHE A 104 4.19 -18.44 2.12
CA PHE A 104 4.02 -19.89 2.01
C PHE A 104 2.57 -20.38 2.23
N SER A 105 1.61 -19.46 2.43
CA SER A 105 0.19 -19.77 2.63
C SER A 105 -0.68 -18.85 1.79
N SER A 106 -1.80 -19.38 1.29
CA SER A 106 -2.78 -18.64 0.50
C SER A 106 -3.64 -17.73 1.38
N GLY A 107 -4.00 -16.56 0.90
CA GLY A 107 -4.92 -15.61 1.55
C GLY A 107 -4.64 -14.17 1.16
N LEU A 108 -5.57 -13.27 1.45
CA LEU A 108 -5.33 -11.84 1.47
C LEU A 108 -4.41 -11.49 2.65
N LEU A 109 -3.63 -10.44 2.54
CA LEU A 109 -2.66 -10.10 3.59
C LEU A 109 -3.31 -9.97 4.97
N LYS A 110 -4.48 -9.37 5.07
CA LYS A 110 -5.25 -9.24 6.33
C LYS A 110 -5.66 -10.57 6.97
N GLU A 111 -5.66 -11.66 6.22
CA GLU A 111 -5.99 -13.01 6.69
C GLU A 111 -4.74 -13.77 7.16
N LEU A 112 -3.54 -13.22 6.91
CA LEU A 112 -2.26 -13.90 7.12
C LEU A 112 -1.54 -13.52 8.43
N GLU A 113 -2.19 -12.90 9.40
CA GLU A 113 -1.53 -12.52 10.66
C GLU A 113 -0.95 -13.74 11.42
N ALA A 114 -1.69 -14.85 11.45
CA ALA A 114 -1.19 -16.10 12.04
C ALA A 114 -0.01 -16.69 11.25
N VAL A 115 -0.02 -16.55 9.92
CA VAL A 115 1.05 -16.98 9.01
C VAL A 115 2.31 -16.12 9.22
N TYR A 116 2.13 -14.80 9.41
CA TYR A 116 3.20 -13.88 9.80
C TYR A 116 3.85 -14.29 11.13
N LYS A 117 3.04 -14.54 12.17
CA LYS A 117 3.53 -15.01 13.49
C LYS A 117 4.28 -16.35 13.43
N GLN A 118 3.99 -17.17 12.41
CA GLN A 118 4.71 -18.43 12.13
C GLN A 118 5.93 -18.25 11.21
N GLN A 119 6.32 -17.02 10.91
CA GLN A 119 7.43 -16.70 10.00
C GLN A 119 7.25 -17.26 8.57
N LYS A 120 6.01 -17.41 8.12
CA LYS A 120 5.65 -17.93 6.79
C LYS A 120 5.20 -16.84 5.80
N LEU A 121 5.02 -15.61 6.25
CA LEU A 121 4.94 -14.43 5.38
C LEU A 121 6.37 -14.05 4.99
N ILE A 122 6.64 -13.94 3.69
CA ILE A 122 8.01 -13.80 3.18
C ILE A 122 8.34 -12.33 2.92
N LEU A 123 7.47 -11.63 2.19
CA LEU A 123 7.75 -10.29 1.67
C LEU A 123 6.46 -9.49 1.54
N VAL A 124 6.49 -8.21 1.90
CA VAL A 124 5.37 -7.27 1.68
C VAL A 124 5.91 -5.94 1.16
N ALA A 125 5.36 -5.46 0.06
CA ALA A 125 5.52 -4.09 -0.41
C ALA A 125 4.23 -3.29 -0.11
N GLY A 126 4.34 -2.23 0.67
CA GLY A 126 3.20 -1.42 1.09
C GLY A 126 2.65 -0.53 -0.02
N GLY A 127 1.33 -0.36 -0.07
CA GLY A 127 0.64 0.57 -0.96
C GLY A 127 0.58 1.99 -0.38
N SER A 128 0.46 3.01 -1.25
CA SER A 128 0.30 4.39 -0.80
C SER A 128 -1.13 4.70 -0.38
N GLY A 129 -1.32 5.72 0.44
CA GLY A 129 -2.64 6.22 0.79
C GLY A 129 -3.39 6.86 -0.37
N GLY A 130 -4.68 7.09 -0.21
CA GLY A 130 -5.52 7.87 -1.09
C GLY A 130 -5.47 9.36 -0.77
N SER A 131 -5.76 10.20 -1.75
CA SER A 131 -5.81 11.66 -1.60
C SER A 131 -7.20 12.18 -1.25
N SER A 132 -7.26 13.40 -0.75
CA SER A 132 -8.49 14.15 -0.55
C SER A 132 -8.29 15.56 -1.12
N ASN A 133 -9.08 15.93 -2.12
CA ASN A 133 -8.96 17.21 -2.81
C ASN A 133 -7.49 17.49 -3.22
N ASN A 134 -6.86 18.54 -2.70
CA ASN A 134 -5.48 18.92 -3.01
C ASN A 134 -4.45 18.42 -1.98
N HIS A 135 -4.81 17.47 -1.13
CA HIS A 135 -3.91 16.91 -0.12
C HIS A 135 -3.22 15.65 -0.62
N SER A 136 -1.90 15.66 -0.58
CA SER A 136 -1.09 14.51 -0.98
C SER A 136 -1.14 13.41 0.09
N SER A 137 -1.33 12.18 -0.35
CA SER A 137 -1.31 10.99 0.49
C SER A 137 0.10 10.63 0.96
N GLY A 138 0.21 9.73 1.95
CA GLY A 138 1.47 9.12 2.32
C GLY A 138 1.92 8.07 1.29
N PHE A 139 3.23 7.96 1.07
CA PHE A 139 3.84 6.91 0.24
C PHE A 139 3.73 5.54 0.91
N GLY A 140 3.74 4.47 0.13
CA GLY A 140 3.77 3.09 0.62
C GLY A 140 5.19 2.58 0.85
N GLY A 141 5.32 1.50 1.60
CA GLY A 141 6.58 0.76 1.77
C GLY A 141 7.57 1.39 2.74
N GLY A 142 8.79 0.90 2.70
CA GLY A 142 9.78 1.16 3.75
C GLY A 142 9.43 0.40 5.05
N SER A 143 10.26 0.52 6.08
CA SER A 143 9.91 0.04 7.44
C SER A 143 8.76 0.85 8.05
N GLU A 144 8.52 2.04 7.54
CA GLU A 144 7.47 2.97 7.92
C GLU A 144 6.84 3.56 6.65
N GLY A 145 5.51 3.48 6.52
CA GLY A 145 4.78 4.12 5.44
C GLY A 145 4.76 5.64 5.62
N GLY A 146 4.53 6.38 4.54
CA GLY A 146 4.53 7.83 4.56
C GLY A 146 3.33 8.43 5.27
N LYS A 147 3.55 9.59 5.88
CA LYS A 147 2.48 10.42 6.43
C LYS A 147 1.84 11.25 5.31
N PRO A 148 0.52 11.48 5.37
CA PRO A 148 -0.11 12.40 4.44
C PRO A 148 0.35 13.84 4.71
N SER A 149 0.32 14.68 3.66
CA SER A 149 0.59 16.10 3.84
C SER A 149 -0.54 16.78 4.61
N THR A 150 -0.18 17.55 5.63
CA THR A 150 -1.10 18.45 6.32
C THR A 150 -0.98 19.83 5.70
N ARG A 151 -1.96 20.30 4.94
CA ARG A 151 -2.03 21.72 4.56
C ARG A 151 -3.09 22.43 5.40
N PRO A 152 -2.81 23.64 5.91
CA PRO A 152 -3.85 24.49 6.46
C PRO A 152 -4.85 24.80 5.33
N VAL A 153 -6.13 24.62 5.57
CA VAL A 153 -7.20 24.72 4.56
C VAL A 153 -7.41 26.17 4.11
N HIS A 154 -7.12 27.16 4.94
CA HIS A 154 -7.17 28.56 4.60
C HIS A 154 -6.15 29.38 5.40
N ALA A 155 -5.62 30.44 4.81
CA ALA A 155 -4.76 31.40 5.50
C ALA A 155 -5.53 32.02 6.68
N GLY A 156 -5.03 31.84 7.91
CA GLY A 156 -5.61 32.40 9.12
C GLY A 156 -6.38 31.42 10.01
N GLN A 157 -6.60 30.18 9.60
CA GLN A 157 -7.18 29.16 10.47
C GLN A 157 -6.09 28.49 11.33
N THR A 158 -6.38 28.32 12.61
CA THR A 158 -5.53 27.56 13.51
C THR A 158 -5.52 26.10 13.06
N VAL A 159 -4.38 25.60 12.62
CA VAL A 159 -4.20 24.18 12.34
C VAL A 159 -4.39 23.45 13.65
N ILE A 160 -5.54 22.81 13.86
CA ILE A 160 -5.70 21.85 14.93
C ILE A 160 -4.79 20.68 14.50
N LYS A 161 -3.63 20.59 15.14
CA LYS A 161 -2.73 19.44 14.91
C LYS A 161 -3.49 18.21 15.35
N PRO A 162 -3.76 17.26 14.47
CA PRO A 162 -4.39 16.02 14.85
C PRO A 162 -3.51 15.33 15.88
N THR A 163 -4.02 15.09 17.05
CA THR A 163 -3.26 14.49 18.18
C THR A 163 -3.01 12.99 17.99
N GLN A 164 -3.73 12.34 17.05
CA GLN A 164 -3.59 10.91 16.71
C GLN A 164 -3.16 10.62 15.27
N TYR A 165 -2.97 11.61 14.41
CA TYR A 165 -3.13 11.47 12.95
C TYR A 165 -1.91 11.72 12.12
N GLY A 166 -0.85 11.53 12.56
CA GLY A 166 0.35 11.55 11.76
C GLY A 166 1.19 10.33 11.99
N THR A 167 0.63 9.33 12.63
CA THR A 167 1.35 8.06 12.77
C THR A 167 1.24 7.29 11.47
N SER A 168 2.35 7.19 10.77
CA SER A 168 2.54 6.23 9.70
C SER A 168 2.39 4.81 10.24
N ALA A 169 1.94 3.89 9.41
CA ALA A 169 2.06 2.48 9.71
C ALA A 169 3.54 2.08 9.71
N ASN A 170 3.95 1.25 10.66
CA ASN A 170 5.29 0.67 10.70
C ASN A 170 5.22 -0.86 10.79
N GLN A 171 6.34 -1.54 11.04
CA GLN A 171 6.38 -3.01 11.06
C GLN A 171 5.81 -3.65 12.34
N ILE A 172 5.41 -2.86 13.33
CA ILE A 172 4.83 -3.34 14.59
C ILE A 172 3.45 -2.75 14.90
N SER A 173 3.04 -1.69 14.20
CA SER A 173 1.77 -1.02 14.41
C SER A 173 1.28 -0.24 13.19
N GLY A 174 -0.02 -0.07 13.10
CA GLY A 174 -0.73 0.67 12.07
C GLY A 174 -2.23 0.59 12.33
N TYR A 175 -3.04 0.87 11.30
CA TYR A 175 -4.49 0.75 11.46
C TYR A 175 -4.87 -0.71 11.76
N ASN A 176 -4.64 -1.61 10.82
CA ASN A 176 -4.83 -3.05 10.99
C ASN A 176 -3.70 -3.81 10.28
N PHE A 177 -3.48 -5.07 10.70
CA PHE A 177 -2.63 -5.98 9.93
C PHE A 177 -3.21 -6.19 8.54
N GLY A 178 -2.43 -5.91 7.50
CA GLY A 178 -2.81 -6.12 6.11
C GLY A 178 -3.79 -5.12 5.50
N GLU A 179 -4.35 -4.17 6.27
CA GLU A 179 -5.47 -3.35 5.82
C GLU A 179 -5.36 -1.88 6.27
N GLY A 180 -5.52 -0.95 5.32
CA GLY A 180 -5.58 0.50 5.56
C GLY A 180 -6.96 0.97 6.02
N GLN A 181 -6.97 2.07 6.77
CA GLN A 181 -8.19 2.66 7.30
C GLN A 181 -9.07 3.27 6.20
N LEU A 182 -10.38 3.17 6.36
CA LEU A 182 -11.35 3.86 5.52
C LEU A 182 -11.22 5.39 5.66
N GLY A 183 -11.38 6.12 4.58
CA GLY A 183 -11.45 7.58 4.58
C GLY A 183 -12.70 8.10 5.31
N MET A 184 -12.56 9.23 5.99
CA MET A 184 -13.67 9.83 6.70
C MET A 184 -14.76 10.30 5.76
N THR A 185 -16.02 9.89 6.02
CA THR A 185 -17.21 10.36 5.31
C THR A 185 -17.79 11.60 6.00
N LYS A 186 -18.02 12.67 5.26
CA LYS A 186 -18.47 13.97 5.79
C LYS A 186 -19.97 14.08 6.02
N SER A 187 -20.79 13.12 5.56
CA SER A 187 -22.21 13.05 5.91
C SER A 187 -22.47 12.91 7.42
N GLU A 188 -21.47 12.46 8.18
CA GLU A 188 -21.54 12.33 9.64
C GLU A 188 -21.38 13.68 10.37
N TYR A 189 -20.91 14.73 9.67
CA TYR A 189 -20.69 16.08 10.20
C TYR A 189 -21.36 17.12 9.32
N ALA A 190 -22.68 17.05 9.21
CA ALA A 190 -23.53 17.76 8.23
C ALA A 190 -23.41 19.29 8.18
N ASN A 191 -22.67 19.95 9.07
CA ASN A 191 -22.62 21.42 9.16
C ASN A 191 -21.29 22.04 8.69
N THR A 192 -20.32 21.26 8.24
CA THR A 192 -18.97 21.78 7.96
C THR A 192 -18.54 21.74 6.50
N GLY A 193 -19.39 21.30 5.58
CA GLY A 193 -19.14 21.27 4.14
C GLY A 193 -17.67 21.00 3.80
N ALA A 194 -17.30 19.73 3.51
CA ALA A 194 -15.94 19.39 3.17
C ALA A 194 -15.86 18.11 2.32
N GLU A 195 -14.76 17.95 1.62
CA GLU A 195 -14.47 16.75 0.84
C GLU A 195 -14.29 15.51 1.74
N GLY A 196 -14.53 14.35 1.20
CA GLY A 196 -14.27 13.06 1.85
C GLY A 196 -12.79 12.82 2.05
N GLY A 197 -12.42 12.12 3.13
CA GLY A 197 -11.03 11.74 3.42
C GLY A 197 -10.51 10.67 2.46
N GLY A 198 -9.21 10.67 2.15
CA GLY A 198 -8.54 9.58 1.42
C GLY A 198 -8.39 8.34 2.28
N GLY A 199 -8.51 7.14 1.69
CA GLY A 199 -8.29 5.86 2.39
C GLY A 199 -6.81 5.60 2.68
N GLY A 200 -6.48 4.83 3.73
CA GLY A 200 -5.12 4.38 4.03
C GLY A 200 -4.62 3.32 3.05
N GLY A 201 -3.33 3.24 2.80
CA GLY A 201 -2.70 2.19 2.00
C GLY A 201 -2.60 0.87 2.75
N GLY A 202 -2.65 -0.26 2.03
CA GLY A 202 -2.38 -1.60 2.55
C GLY A 202 -0.90 -1.82 2.83
N GLY A 203 -0.54 -2.70 3.74
CA GLY A 203 0.85 -3.00 4.12
C GLY A 203 0.92 -4.09 5.17
N LEU A 204 2.11 -4.45 5.69
CA LEU A 204 2.17 -5.34 6.84
C LEU A 204 1.23 -4.82 7.94
N TYR A 205 1.32 -3.54 8.22
CA TYR A 205 0.25 -2.76 8.83
C TYR A 205 -0.19 -1.65 7.87
N GLY A 206 -1.49 -1.48 7.77
CA GLY A 206 -2.06 -0.48 6.89
C GLY A 206 -2.00 0.94 7.46
N GLY A 207 -1.98 1.91 6.54
CA GLY A 207 -1.94 3.33 6.88
C GLY A 207 -3.24 3.82 7.52
N PHE A 208 -3.12 4.87 8.33
CA PHE A 208 -4.27 5.55 8.91
C PHE A 208 -4.92 6.52 7.92
N SER A 209 -6.20 6.75 8.08
CA SER A 209 -6.93 7.89 7.52
C SER A 209 -7.48 8.72 8.68
N PRO A 210 -7.13 10.01 8.80
CA PRO A 210 -7.60 10.81 9.93
C PRO A 210 -9.12 10.95 9.97
N HIS A 211 -9.71 10.78 11.17
CA HIS A 211 -11.14 10.85 11.46
C HIS A 211 -11.44 11.92 12.50
N GLU A 212 -10.79 13.09 12.46
CA GLU A 212 -11.10 14.16 13.40
C GLU A 212 -12.19 15.10 12.92
N ALA A 213 -13.05 15.46 13.88
CA ALA A 213 -13.99 16.56 13.73
C ALA A 213 -13.23 17.90 13.78
N GLY A 214 -13.27 18.63 12.69
CA GLY A 214 -12.71 19.98 12.61
C GLY A 214 -13.22 20.64 11.34
N GLU A 215 -13.59 21.91 11.42
CA GLU A 215 -14.06 22.65 10.26
C GLU A 215 -13.00 22.66 9.14
N GLY A 216 -13.39 22.23 7.94
CA GLY A 216 -12.61 22.38 6.73
C GLY A 216 -11.37 21.49 6.60
N SER A 217 -11.25 20.42 7.37
CA SER A 217 -10.12 19.49 7.25
C SER A 217 -10.37 18.42 6.20
N ASN A 218 -9.66 18.52 5.08
CA ASN A 218 -9.59 17.49 4.05
C ASN A 218 -8.36 16.65 4.34
N TRP A 219 -8.53 15.37 4.63
CA TRP A 219 -7.43 14.51 5.06
C TRP A 219 -7.13 13.44 4.03
N ALA A 220 -5.88 13.36 3.61
CA ALA A 220 -5.40 12.25 2.82
C ALA A 220 -5.00 11.06 3.71
N GLY A 221 -5.00 9.86 3.17
CA GLY A 221 -4.59 8.65 3.86
C GLY A 221 -3.07 8.50 3.93
N GLY A 222 -2.57 7.89 5.00
CA GLY A 222 -1.18 7.45 5.15
C GLY A 222 -0.89 6.19 4.34
N GLY A 223 0.37 5.91 4.06
CA GLY A 223 0.81 4.68 3.41
C GLY A 223 0.94 3.50 4.38
N GLY A 224 0.84 2.29 3.86
CA GLY A 224 1.12 1.07 4.59
C GLY A 224 2.60 0.71 4.63
N SER A 225 3.04 -0.04 5.64
CA SER A 225 4.44 -0.45 5.81
C SER A 225 4.81 -1.66 4.95
N GLY A 226 6.08 -1.74 4.56
CA GLY A 226 6.66 -2.93 3.95
C GLY A 226 7.21 -3.91 4.99
N TYR A 227 7.56 -5.12 4.54
CA TYR A 227 8.16 -6.16 5.37
C TYR A 227 9.06 -7.07 4.55
N VAL A 228 10.14 -7.51 5.17
CA VAL A 228 11.01 -8.59 4.68
C VAL A 228 11.27 -9.58 5.81
N ASN A 229 11.09 -10.87 5.54
CA ASN A 229 11.34 -11.92 6.51
C ASN A 229 12.84 -12.15 6.69
N THR A 230 13.25 -12.56 7.88
CA THR A 230 14.66 -12.87 8.23
C THR A 230 15.23 -14.10 7.50
N ILE A 231 14.39 -14.91 6.86
CA ILE A 231 14.85 -16.02 6.00
C ILE A 231 15.42 -15.54 4.66
N LEU A 232 15.16 -14.28 4.30
CA LEU A 232 15.71 -13.68 3.09
C LEU A 232 17.12 -13.16 3.34
N THR A 233 17.97 -13.28 2.34
CA THR A 233 19.28 -12.62 2.27
C THR A 233 19.20 -11.43 1.32
N ASN A 234 20.15 -10.48 1.40
CA ASN A 234 20.18 -9.27 0.59
C ASN A 234 18.84 -8.52 0.55
N ALA A 235 18.07 -8.61 1.64
CA ALA A 235 16.69 -8.16 1.68
C ALA A 235 16.54 -6.71 2.16
N LYS A 236 15.61 -6.00 1.54
CA LYS A 236 15.30 -4.62 1.92
C LYS A 236 13.86 -4.26 1.57
N THR A 237 13.26 -3.38 2.37
CA THR A 237 12.05 -2.64 2.01
C THR A 237 12.40 -1.16 1.81
N ILE A 238 11.89 -0.55 0.75
CA ILE A 238 12.21 0.81 0.29
C ILE A 238 10.92 1.59 0.15
N ALA A 239 10.96 2.83 0.59
CA ALA A 239 9.83 3.75 0.60
C ALA A 239 9.50 4.29 -0.81
N GLY A 240 8.22 4.50 -1.09
CA GLY A 240 7.70 4.98 -2.37
C GLY A 240 7.92 6.48 -2.63
N ASP A 241 8.62 7.20 -1.78
CA ASP A 241 9.08 8.56 -2.02
C ASP A 241 10.52 8.62 -2.56
N THR A 242 11.14 7.47 -2.76
CA THR A 242 12.49 7.33 -3.31
C THR A 242 12.48 6.74 -4.71
N LYS A 243 13.64 6.75 -5.38
CA LYS A 243 13.80 6.10 -6.68
C LYS A 243 13.79 4.59 -6.53
N LEU A 244 12.95 3.93 -7.33
CA LEU A 244 12.73 2.49 -7.35
C LEU A 244 12.95 1.94 -8.75
N PRO A 245 13.43 0.69 -8.88
CA PRO A 245 13.51 0.03 -10.19
C PRO A 245 12.10 -0.17 -10.76
N SER A 246 12.01 -0.14 -12.10
CA SER A 246 10.75 -0.40 -12.80
C SER A 246 10.45 -1.91 -12.85
N PRO A 247 9.21 -2.36 -12.54
CA PRO A 247 8.84 -3.76 -12.73
C PRO A 247 8.77 -4.17 -14.21
N ASN A 248 8.78 -3.22 -15.13
CA ASN A 248 8.80 -3.50 -16.58
C ASN A 248 10.21 -3.74 -17.14
N GLY A 249 11.21 -3.79 -16.27
CA GLY A 249 12.61 -3.90 -16.68
C GLY A 249 13.19 -2.56 -17.16
N GLY A 250 14.48 -2.59 -17.55
CA GLY A 250 15.21 -1.40 -17.97
C GLY A 250 15.99 -0.74 -16.82
N THR A 251 16.74 0.29 -17.18
CA THR A 251 17.58 1.05 -16.22
C THR A 251 16.87 2.29 -15.66
N GLU A 252 15.60 2.52 -16.06
CA GLU A 252 14.84 3.67 -15.61
C GLU A 252 14.33 3.45 -14.19
N GLU A 253 14.62 4.40 -13.32
CA GLU A 253 14.09 4.47 -11.98
C GLU A 253 13.01 5.55 -11.91
N THR A 254 11.90 5.24 -11.25
CA THR A 254 10.82 6.19 -10.97
C THR A 254 10.73 6.47 -9.48
N THR A 255 10.30 7.68 -9.10
CA THR A 255 10.00 7.97 -7.70
C THR A 255 8.72 7.25 -7.32
N GLY A 256 8.86 6.18 -6.54
CA GLY A 256 7.77 5.29 -6.17
C GLY A 256 7.20 4.49 -7.34
N HIS A 257 6.45 3.44 -7.02
CA HIS A 257 5.73 2.66 -8.02
C HIS A 257 4.35 3.26 -8.29
N SER A 258 3.94 3.32 -9.56
CA SER A 258 2.68 3.90 -10.01
C SER A 258 1.76 2.84 -10.62
N GLY A 259 0.48 2.89 -10.31
CA GLY A 259 -0.51 1.94 -10.82
C GLY A 259 -0.80 0.79 -9.87
N ASP A 260 -1.20 -0.35 -10.45
CA ASP A 260 -1.31 -1.60 -9.73
C ASP A 260 0.08 -2.07 -9.28
N GLY A 261 0.16 -2.85 -8.21
CA GLY A 261 1.40 -3.46 -7.79
C GLY A 261 1.95 -4.45 -8.82
N ALA A 262 3.11 -4.99 -8.53
CA ALA A 262 3.74 -6.05 -9.32
C ALA A 262 4.53 -7.01 -8.42
N CYS A 263 4.74 -8.23 -8.89
CA CYS A 263 5.71 -9.14 -8.30
C CYS A 263 6.56 -9.78 -9.40
N ILE A 264 7.86 -9.87 -9.16
CA ILE A 264 8.81 -10.56 -10.03
C ILE A 264 9.54 -11.62 -9.21
N ILE A 265 9.62 -12.81 -9.77
CA ILE A 265 10.40 -13.93 -9.23
C ILE A 265 11.45 -14.31 -10.27
N THR A 266 12.73 -14.14 -9.92
CA THR A 266 13.85 -14.45 -10.81
C THR A 266 14.69 -15.56 -10.19
N GLN A 267 14.92 -16.64 -10.94
CA GLN A 267 15.89 -17.64 -10.54
C GLN A 267 17.30 -17.11 -10.84
N VAL A 268 18.14 -16.95 -9.81
CA VAL A 268 19.48 -16.34 -9.93
C VAL A 268 20.60 -17.37 -9.99
N SER A 269 20.41 -18.55 -9.40
CA SER A 269 21.35 -19.66 -9.50
C SER A 269 20.67 -21.04 -9.33
N PHE A 270 21.39 -22.09 -9.69
CA PHE A 270 20.98 -23.50 -9.54
C PHE A 270 21.70 -24.15 -8.36
#